data_baf9520db288e483ec7897c586697983
#
_entry.id   baf9520db288e483ec7897c586697983
#
_cell.length_a   1.000
_cell.length_b   1.000
_cell.length_c   1.000
_cell.angle_alpha   90.00
_cell.angle_beta   90.00
_cell.angle_gamma   90.00
#
_symmetry.space_group_name_H-M   'P 1'
#
loop_
_entity.id
_entity.type
_entity.pdbx_description
1 polymer ?
#
loop_
_entity_poly.entity_id
_entity_poly.type
_entity_poly.pdbx_seq_one_letter_code
_entity_poly.pdbx_strand_id
1 'polypeptide(L)'
;MIIDSHSHYNNNAYKKPFRYLSYDKEGYTLREGDRDQLFQELLDANIPYSIEPGVSLQSCEEVLQLAAEYPGRIFPAMGIHPTRSLFEKWSDRRKLDAYAKTPGVIAIGECGLDYHYKREEQHRLKQLCGSFTN
;
A
#
# COMPACT_ATOMS: atom_id res chain seq x y z
N MET A 1 -18.63 9.40 6.65
CA MET A 1 -17.74 8.28 6.32
C MET A 1 -16.67 8.79 5.38
N ILE A 2 -15.43 8.52 5.70
CA ILE A 2 -14.24 8.87 4.90
C ILE A 2 -13.54 7.56 4.54
N ILE A 3 -12.97 7.48 3.35
CA ILE A 3 -12.13 6.37 2.91
C ILE A 3 -10.71 6.90 2.78
N ASP A 4 -9.76 6.28 3.48
CA ASP A 4 -8.34 6.53 3.23
C ASP A 4 -7.95 5.82 1.93
N SER A 5 -7.76 6.60 0.88
CA SER A 5 -7.49 6.05 -0.45
C SER A 5 -6.03 5.65 -0.66
N HIS A 6 -5.13 5.90 0.30
CA HIS A 6 -3.71 5.61 0.16
C HIS A 6 -3.02 5.54 1.52
N SER A 7 -2.78 4.34 2.00
CA SER A 7 -2.11 4.07 3.26
C SER A 7 -1.00 3.04 3.11
N HIS A 8 -0.08 3.00 4.07
CA HIS A 8 1.02 2.03 4.11
C HIS A 8 1.16 1.40 5.49
N TYR A 9 0.06 0.85 6.01
CA TYR A 9 0.03 0.16 7.31
C TYR A 9 0.76 -1.20 7.29
N ASN A 10 1.12 -1.71 6.11
CA ASN A 10 2.02 -2.85 5.96
C ASN A 10 3.46 -2.55 6.37
N ASN A 11 3.85 -1.27 6.50
CA ASN A 11 5.20 -0.85 6.85
C ASN A 11 5.65 -1.47 8.18
N ASN A 12 6.94 -1.80 8.26
CA ASN A 12 7.56 -2.37 9.46
C ASN A 12 7.40 -1.51 10.72
N ALA A 13 7.22 -0.18 10.56
CA ALA A 13 6.94 0.72 11.67
C ALA A 13 5.67 0.33 12.44
N TYR A 14 4.69 -0.31 11.77
CA TYR A 14 3.43 -0.74 12.37
C TYR A 14 3.41 -2.20 12.86
N LYS A 15 4.52 -2.94 12.71
CA LYS A 15 4.63 -4.35 13.19
C LYS A 15 4.98 -4.47 14.67
N LYS A 16 5.26 -3.34 15.33
CA LYS A 16 5.59 -3.22 16.78
C LYS A 16 4.79 -2.07 17.34
N PRO A 17 4.65 -1.95 18.66
CA PRO A 17 4.11 -0.74 19.25
C PRO A 17 4.84 0.51 18.72
N PHE A 18 4.08 1.50 18.33
CA PHE A 18 4.59 2.72 17.70
C PHE A 18 3.91 3.96 18.28
N ARG A 19 4.52 5.11 18.06
CA ARG A 19 3.93 6.39 18.45
C ARG A 19 3.22 7.03 17.28
N TYR A 20 2.05 7.58 17.53
CA TYR A 20 1.26 8.31 16.55
C TYR A 20 0.56 9.50 17.17
N LEU A 21 0.19 10.47 16.34
CA LEU A 21 -0.58 11.62 16.76
C LEU A 21 -2.07 11.30 16.61
N SER A 22 -2.79 11.33 17.71
CA SER A 22 -4.25 11.31 17.73
C SER A 22 -4.76 12.74 17.82
N TYR A 23 -5.84 13.03 17.11
CA TYR A 23 -6.47 14.36 17.12
C TYR A 23 -7.87 14.26 17.69
N ASP A 24 -8.13 15.08 18.68
CA ASP A 24 -9.45 15.25 19.30
C ASP A 24 -9.81 16.73 19.43
N LYS A 25 -10.89 17.03 20.15
CA LYS A 25 -11.38 18.40 20.36
C LYS A 25 -10.40 19.30 21.13
N GLU A 26 -9.47 18.72 21.86
CA GLU A 26 -8.47 19.40 22.66
C GLU A 26 -7.15 19.60 21.90
N GLY A 27 -7.00 18.99 20.71
CA GLY A 27 -5.85 19.10 19.85
C GLY A 27 -5.13 17.78 19.58
N TYR A 28 -3.83 17.85 19.30
CA TYR A 28 -3.01 16.68 19.03
C TYR A 28 -2.44 16.09 20.32
N THR A 29 -2.64 14.81 20.50
CA THR A 29 -2.07 14.02 21.60
C THR A 29 -1.16 12.95 21.04
N LEU A 30 0.09 12.85 21.52
CA LEU A 30 1.00 11.76 21.17
C LEU A 30 0.57 10.52 21.95
N ARG A 31 0.20 9.47 21.23
CA ARG A 31 -0.15 8.16 21.79
C ARG A 31 0.88 7.11 21.42
N GLU A 32 0.93 6.07 22.21
CA GLU A 32 1.65 4.84 21.93
C GLU A 32 0.66 3.69 21.87
N GLY A 33 0.74 2.86 20.84
CA GLY A 33 -0.18 1.76 20.64
C GLY A 33 0.28 0.85 19.51
N ASP A 34 -0.59 -0.06 19.15
CA ASP A 34 -0.42 -0.98 18.04
C ASP A 34 -1.37 -0.65 16.88
N ARG A 35 -1.33 -1.49 15.87
CA ARG A 35 -2.16 -1.34 14.67
C ARG A 35 -3.66 -1.48 14.98
N ASP A 36 -4.03 -2.38 15.90
CA ASP A 36 -5.43 -2.59 16.29
C ASP A 36 -6.01 -1.35 16.94
N GLN A 37 -5.25 -0.73 17.85
CA GLN A 37 -5.64 0.52 18.51
C GLN A 37 -5.77 1.67 17.51
N LEU A 38 -4.81 1.82 16.59
CA LEU A 38 -4.89 2.83 15.54
C LEU A 38 -6.13 2.61 14.67
N PHE A 39 -6.41 1.38 14.28
CA PHE A 39 -7.57 1.07 13.45
C PHE A 39 -8.88 1.31 14.18
N GLN A 40 -8.93 1.08 15.48
CA GLN A 40 -10.12 1.43 16.27
C GLN A 40 -10.33 2.95 16.29
N GLU A 41 -9.29 3.75 16.52
CA GLU A 41 -9.39 5.21 16.48
C GLU A 41 -9.83 5.74 15.09
N LEU A 42 -9.33 5.15 14.00
CA LEU A 42 -9.78 5.49 12.65
C LEU A 42 -11.26 5.17 12.45
N LEU A 43 -11.72 4.04 12.99
CA LEU A 43 -13.13 3.66 12.94
C LEU A 43 -14.01 4.66 13.73
N ASP A 44 -13.57 5.04 14.92
CA ASP A 44 -14.25 6.02 15.78
C ASP A 44 -14.29 7.42 15.10
N ALA A 45 -13.26 7.74 14.33
CA ALA A 45 -13.19 8.94 13.49
C ALA A 45 -13.99 8.85 12.19
N ASN A 46 -14.78 7.78 11.99
CA ASN A 46 -15.57 7.52 10.80
C ASN A 46 -14.73 7.32 9.51
N ILE A 47 -13.55 6.70 9.66
CA ILE A 47 -12.62 6.27 8.60
C ILE A 47 -12.51 4.73 8.64
N PRO A 48 -13.56 3.99 8.21
CA PRO A 48 -13.60 2.54 8.37
C PRO A 48 -12.76 1.79 7.35
N TYR A 49 -12.41 2.39 6.20
CA TYR A 49 -11.80 1.72 5.07
C TYR A 49 -10.51 2.39 4.65
N SER A 50 -9.51 1.58 4.31
CA SER A 50 -8.24 2.04 3.75
C SER A 50 -7.85 1.21 2.53
N ILE A 51 -7.35 1.88 1.49
CA ILE A 51 -6.71 1.23 0.34
C ILE A 51 -5.21 1.19 0.60
N GLU A 52 -4.66 0.00 0.53
CA GLU A 52 -3.25 -0.27 0.83
C GLU A 52 -2.53 -0.69 -0.44
N PRO A 53 -1.71 0.18 -1.06
CA PRO A 53 -0.99 -0.17 -2.28
C PRO A 53 0.33 -0.88 -1.98
N GLY A 54 0.62 -1.92 -2.76
CA GLY A 54 1.94 -2.50 -2.86
C GLY A 54 2.87 -1.60 -3.67
N VAL A 55 4.15 -1.56 -3.31
CA VAL A 55 5.19 -0.77 -3.97
C VAL A 55 6.32 -1.64 -4.56
N SER A 56 6.32 -2.93 -4.24
CA SER A 56 7.26 -3.97 -4.71
C SER A 56 6.57 -5.33 -4.62
N LEU A 57 7.13 -6.38 -5.19
CA LEU A 57 6.57 -7.73 -5.05
C LEU A 57 6.47 -8.16 -3.59
N GLN A 58 7.49 -7.87 -2.79
CA GLN A 58 7.47 -8.17 -1.36
C GLN A 58 6.36 -7.42 -0.65
N SER A 59 6.21 -6.12 -0.90
CA SER A 59 5.16 -5.34 -0.24
C SER A 59 3.75 -5.71 -0.74
N CYS A 60 3.58 -6.15 -1.99
CA CYS A 60 2.32 -6.73 -2.46
C CYS A 60 1.90 -7.95 -1.63
N GLU A 61 2.84 -8.84 -1.33
CA GLU A 61 2.58 -9.99 -0.47
C GLU A 61 2.23 -9.57 0.96
N GLU A 62 2.97 -8.61 1.53
CA GLU A 62 2.68 -8.06 2.87
C GLU A 62 1.31 -7.38 2.94
N VAL A 63 0.91 -6.67 1.88
CA VAL A 63 -0.41 -6.04 1.76
C VAL A 63 -1.54 -7.07 1.69
N LEU A 64 -1.35 -8.16 0.94
CA LEU A 64 -2.31 -9.27 0.92
C LEU A 64 -2.47 -9.92 2.30
N GLN A 65 -1.36 -10.12 3.02
CA GLN A 65 -1.39 -10.64 4.39
C GLN A 65 -2.15 -9.68 5.31
N LEU A 66 -1.85 -8.38 5.24
CA LEU A 66 -2.54 -7.37 6.03
C LEU A 66 -4.05 -7.33 5.74
N ALA A 67 -4.45 -7.42 4.48
CA ALA A 67 -5.87 -7.46 4.12
C ALA A 67 -6.57 -8.72 4.63
N ALA A 68 -5.87 -9.84 4.72
CA ALA A 68 -6.39 -11.07 5.32
C ALA A 68 -6.51 -10.97 6.86
N GLU A 69 -5.61 -10.23 7.53
CA GLU A 69 -5.69 -9.95 8.97
C GLU A 69 -6.84 -8.99 9.31
N TYR A 70 -7.16 -8.04 8.40
CA TYR A 70 -8.19 -7.00 8.61
C TYR A 70 -9.24 -7.02 7.50
N PRO A 71 -10.01 -8.11 7.38
CA PRO A 71 -10.99 -8.27 6.30
C PRO A 71 -12.09 -7.21 6.38
N GLY A 72 -12.45 -6.65 5.21
CA GLY A 72 -13.46 -5.61 5.12
C GLY A 72 -13.02 -4.23 5.60
N ARG A 73 -11.76 -4.08 6.00
CA ARG A 73 -11.15 -2.82 6.42
C ARG A 73 -10.01 -2.39 5.50
N ILE A 74 -9.10 -3.31 5.21
CA ILE A 74 -7.96 -3.08 4.32
C ILE A 74 -8.28 -3.66 2.95
N PHE A 75 -8.17 -2.83 1.92
CA PHE A 75 -8.43 -3.16 0.54
C PHE A 75 -7.12 -3.09 -0.26
N PRO A 76 -6.58 -4.22 -0.71
CA PRO A 76 -5.29 -4.27 -1.36
C PRO A 76 -5.32 -3.71 -2.78
N ALA A 77 -4.29 -2.95 -3.14
CA ALA A 77 -3.95 -2.58 -4.50
C ALA A 77 -2.56 -3.11 -4.85
N MET A 78 -2.38 -3.64 -6.06
CA MET A 78 -1.16 -4.31 -6.47
C MET A 78 -0.40 -3.49 -7.50
N GLY A 79 0.88 -3.24 -7.22
CA GLY A 79 1.73 -2.47 -8.13
C GLY A 79 3.21 -2.48 -7.74
N ILE A 80 4.01 -1.86 -8.60
CA ILE A 80 5.42 -1.61 -8.36
C ILE A 80 5.67 -0.12 -8.52
N HIS A 81 6.04 0.50 -7.42
CA HIS A 81 6.35 1.93 -7.41
C HIS A 81 7.51 2.24 -8.38
N PRO A 82 7.47 3.37 -9.11
CA PRO A 82 8.51 3.76 -10.05
C PRO A 82 9.94 3.62 -9.52
N THR A 83 10.18 4.00 -8.27
CA THR A 83 11.52 3.91 -7.66
C THR A 83 11.98 2.49 -7.37
N ARG A 84 11.07 1.51 -7.37
CA ARG A 84 11.37 0.09 -7.10
C ARG A 84 11.52 -0.74 -8.35
N SER A 85 11.04 -0.27 -9.50
CA SER A 85 11.06 -0.99 -10.78
C SER A 85 12.46 -1.41 -11.24
N LEU A 86 13.51 -0.72 -10.81
CA LEU A 86 14.89 -1.06 -11.12
C LEU A 86 15.37 -2.35 -10.42
N PHE A 87 14.76 -2.68 -9.30
CA PHE A 87 15.12 -3.83 -8.47
C PHE A 87 14.31 -5.08 -8.81
N GLU A 88 13.20 -4.90 -9.55
CA GLU A 88 12.33 -6.00 -9.97
C GLU A 88 12.75 -6.52 -11.34
N LYS A 89 12.78 -7.83 -11.49
CA LYS A 89 13.12 -8.47 -12.76
C LYS A 89 11.87 -8.59 -13.65
N TRP A 90 12.06 -8.51 -14.96
CA TRP A 90 10.96 -8.76 -15.90
C TRP A 90 10.30 -10.14 -15.72
N SER A 91 11.05 -11.14 -15.27
CA SER A 91 10.54 -12.48 -14.94
C SER A 91 9.51 -12.47 -13.82
N ASP A 92 9.54 -11.45 -12.96
CA ASP A 92 8.68 -11.33 -11.78
C ASP A 92 7.28 -10.79 -12.10
N ARG A 93 7.07 -10.34 -13.35
CA ARG A 93 5.77 -9.89 -13.86
C ARG A 93 4.67 -10.92 -13.60
N ARG A 94 4.95 -12.22 -13.77
CA ARG A 94 3.96 -13.27 -13.52
C ARG A 94 3.48 -13.33 -12.07
N LYS A 95 4.35 -12.98 -11.12
CA LYS A 95 3.98 -12.88 -9.70
C LYS A 95 3.06 -11.70 -9.47
N LEU A 96 3.38 -10.54 -10.06
CA LEU A 96 2.54 -9.36 -9.96
C LEU A 96 1.16 -9.60 -10.58
N ASP A 97 1.09 -10.25 -11.75
CA ASP A 97 -0.16 -10.67 -12.38
C ASP A 97 -0.97 -11.61 -11.48
N ALA A 98 -0.31 -12.54 -10.80
CA ALA A 98 -0.96 -13.45 -9.86
C ALA A 98 -1.51 -12.70 -8.64
N TYR A 99 -0.73 -11.80 -8.06
CA TYR A 99 -1.18 -10.95 -6.94
C TYR A 99 -2.37 -10.07 -7.35
N ALA A 100 -2.31 -9.44 -8.53
CA ALA A 100 -3.38 -8.60 -9.04
C ALA A 100 -4.70 -9.35 -9.27
N LYS A 101 -4.65 -10.66 -9.49
CA LYS A 101 -5.82 -11.54 -9.66
C LYS A 101 -6.29 -12.18 -8.36
N THR A 102 -5.61 -11.92 -7.25
CA THR A 102 -6.03 -12.45 -5.94
C THR A 102 -7.39 -11.90 -5.56
N PRO A 103 -8.33 -12.73 -5.13
CA PRO A 103 -9.63 -12.24 -4.66
C PRO A 103 -9.48 -11.21 -3.54
N GLY A 104 -10.23 -10.11 -3.65
CA GLY A 104 -10.17 -8.99 -2.70
C GLY A 104 -9.25 -7.86 -3.14
N VAL A 105 -8.39 -8.03 -4.14
CA VAL A 105 -7.64 -6.94 -4.76
C VAL A 105 -8.61 -6.06 -5.55
N ILE A 106 -8.60 -4.76 -5.25
CA ILE A 106 -9.57 -3.81 -5.81
C ILE A 106 -8.99 -2.86 -6.84
N ALA A 107 -7.67 -2.73 -6.91
CA ALA A 107 -7.02 -1.75 -7.77
C ALA A 107 -5.62 -2.21 -8.20
N ILE A 108 -5.11 -1.55 -9.25
CA ILE A 108 -3.71 -1.62 -9.67
C ILE A 108 -3.01 -0.32 -9.27
N GLY A 109 -1.96 -0.43 -8.49
CA GLY A 109 -1.15 0.68 -7.94
C GLY A 109 -0.24 0.18 -6.80
N GLU A 110 0.80 0.91 -6.43
CA GLU A 110 1.27 2.11 -7.11
C GLU A 110 2.00 1.77 -8.41
N CYS A 111 1.76 2.53 -9.44
CA CYS A 111 2.46 2.41 -10.70
C CYS A 111 2.52 3.79 -11.39
N GLY A 112 3.44 3.96 -12.32
CA GLY A 112 3.55 5.21 -13.07
C GLY A 112 4.97 5.51 -13.49
N LEU A 113 5.22 6.76 -13.84
CA LEU A 113 6.52 7.28 -14.22
C LEU A 113 6.97 8.29 -13.17
N ASP A 114 8.22 8.18 -12.75
CA ASP A 114 8.86 9.14 -11.87
C ASP A 114 9.88 9.96 -12.67
N TYR A 115 9.59 11.24 -12.89
CA TYR A 115 10.44 12.16 -13.64
C TYR A 115 11.53 12.80 -12.79
N HIS A 116 11.57 12.52 -11.50
CA HIS A 116 12.62 12.97 -10.59
C HIS A 116 13.95 12.28 -10.86
N TYR A 117 13.91 11.03 -11.32
CA TYR A 117 15.08 10.21 -11.60
C TYR A 117 15.50 10.23 -13.08
N LYS A 118 16.73 9.77 -13.39
CA LYS A 118 17.35 9.84 -14.73
C LYS A 118 16.57 9.05 -15.80
N ARG A 119 16.68 9.49 -17.07
CA ARG A 119 15.95 8.95 -18.24
C ARG A 119 16.04 7.42 -18.44
N GLU A 120 17.15 6.79 -18.06
CA GLU A 120 17.36 5.34 -18.19
C GLU A 120 16.43 4.54 -17.29
N GLU A 121 16.12 5.06 -16.12
CA GLU A 121 15.20 4.48 -15.16
C GLU A 121 13.75 4.55 -15.66
N GLN A 122 13.40 5.62 -16.34
CA GLN A 122 12.05 5.82 -16.90
C GLN A 122 11.72 4.86 -18.05
N HIS A 123 12.73 4.40 -18.81
CA HIS A 123 12.49 3.45 -19.91
C HIS A 123 12.04 2.08 -19.40
N ARG A 124 12.61 1.61 -18.30
CA ARG A 124 12.19 0.37 -17.62
C ARG A 124 10.78 0.49 -17.01
N LEU A 125 10.45 1.64 -16.47
CA LEU A 125 9.12 1.93 -15.92
C LEU A 125 8.03 1.87 -16.98
N LYS A 126 8.27 2.43 -18.17
CA LYS A 126 7.35 2.34 -19.31
C LYS A 126 7.08 0.91 -19.72
N GLN A 127 8.09 0.04 -19.67
CA GLN A 127 7.95 -1.39 -20.00
C GLN A 127 7.12 -2.15 -18.96
N LEU A 128 7.26 -1.82 -17.66
CA LEU A 128 6.50 -2.43 -16.58
C LEU A 128 5.04 -1.95 -16.56
N CYS A 129 4.80 -0.64 -16.70
CA CYS A 129 3.45 -0.08 -16.74
C CYS A 129 2.68 -0.47 -18.01
N GLY A 130 3.35 -0.51 -19.17
CA GLY A 130 2.72 -0.90 -20.44
C GLY A 130 2.25 -2.35 -20.48
N SER A 131 2.63 -3.17 -19.50
CA SER A 131 2.23 -4.56 -19.41
C SER A 131 0.86 -4.81 -18.79
N PHE A 132 0.28 -3.81 -18.13
CA PHE A 132 -1.08 -3.89 -17.56
C PHE A 132 -2.19 -3.51 -18.54
N THR A 133 -1.84 -3.06 -19.75
CA THR A 133 -2.80 -2.55 -20.75
C THR A 133 -3.09 -3.51 -21.92
N ASN A 134 -2.58 -4.75 -21.85
CA ASN A 134 -2.83 -5.80 -22.87
C ASN A 134 -3.51 -7.02 -22.26
#